data_166bedf5da6b2bb5af3e21c3c9c491c1
#
_entry.id   166bedf5da6b2bb5af3e21c3c9c491c1
#
_cell.length_a   1.000
_cell.length_b   1.000
_cell.length_c   1.000
_cell.angle_alpha   90.00
_cell.angle_beta   90.00
_cell.angle_gamma   90.00
#
_symmetry.space_group_name_H-M   'P 1'
#
loop_
_entity.id
_entity.type
_entity.pdbx_description
1 polymer ?
#
loop_
_entity_poly.entity_id
_entity_poly.type
_entity_poly.pdbx_seq_one_letter_code
_entity_poly.pdbx_strand_id
1 'polypeptide(L)'
;MSIQIRLIRAADLAAVMALQDSCYSDNLYEPPELLVRRLAAAPESCWLAESPAGELLAYLFCYPSLAGKVTPLGSPFQVASKPELLYLHDMAVSTKARGLGLASRLLQQAEDFACQYSLSRLALVAVQGSVGYWQRQGFIVQDQPTAEAQAALNSYRGEQARYMMKAF
;
A
#
# COMPACT_ATOMS: atom_id res chain seq x y z
N MET A 1 15.41 -22.45 -2.80
CA MET A 1 15.21 -21.52 -1.68
C MET A 1 14.22 -20.44 -2.09
N SER A 2 13.27 -20.17 -1.24
CA SER A 2 12.12 -19.34 -1.60
C SER A 2 12.17 -17.95 -0.98
N ILE A 3 11.57 -16.98 -1.67
CA ILE A 3 11.32 -15.64 -1.14
C ILE A 3 10.20 -15.76 -0.09
N GLN A 4 10.40 -15.14 1.06
CA GLN A 4 9.44 -15.15 2.15
C GLN A 4 8.70 -13.82 2.27
N ILE A 5 7.38 -13.91 2.51
CA ILE A 5 6.57 -12.76 2.91
C ILE A 5 6.47 -12.80 4.43
N ARG A 6 6.78 -11.68 5.08
CA ARG A 6 6.66 -11.54 6.54
C ARG A 6 6.26 -10.12 6.92
N LEU A 7 5.87 -9.94 8.17
CA LEU A 7 5.57 -8.60 8.69
C LEU A 7 6.83 -7.72 8.73
N ILE A 8 6.65 -6.45 8.43
CA ILE A 8 7.70 -5.43 8.55
C ILE A 8 7.96 -5.18 10.05
N ARG A 9 9.23 -5.06 10.41
CA ARG A 9 9.68 -4.67 11.75
C ARG A 9 10.37 -3.32 11.69
N ALA A 10 10.48 -2.64 12.83
CA ALA A 10 11.12 -1.33 12.90
C ALA A 10 12.55 -1.35 12.29
N ALA A 11 13.28 -2.43 12.49
CA ALA A 11 14.63 -2.58 11.94
C ALA A 11 14.67 -2.63 10.40
N ASP A 12 13.55 -2.91 9.75
CA ASP A 12 13.45 -2.99 8.29
C ASP A 12 13.27 -1.62 7.64
N LEU A 13 12.89 -0.59 8.40
CA LEU A 13 12.43 0.68 7.82
C LEU A 13 13.50 1.42 7.02
N ALA A 14 14.78 1.28 7.37
CA ALA A 14 15.86 1.88 6.57
C ALA A 14 15.90 1.29 5.15
N ALA A 15 15.74 -0.04 5.04
CA ALA A 15 15.71 -0.72 3.74
C ALA A 15 14.41 -0.39 2.96
N VAL A 16 13.29 -0.25 3.65
CA VAL A 16 12.01 0.18 3.06
C VAL A 16 12.17 1.57 2.45
N MET A 17 12.77 2.52 3.18
CA MET A 17 13.03 3.87 2.67
C MET A 17 13.91 3.86 1.43
N ALA A 18 14.96 3.07 1.43
CA ALA A 18 15.84 2.96 0.26
C ALA A 18 15.08 2.45 -0.97
N LEU A 19 14.20 1.47 -0.78
CA LEU A 19 13.38 0.96 -1.88
C LEU A 19 12.35 1.99 -2.33
N GLN A 20 11.70 2.69 -1.40
CA GLN A 20 10.76 3.77 -1.73
C GLN A 20 11.43 4.83 -2.59
N ASP A 21 12.61 5.28 -2.19
CA ASP A 21 13.37 6.32 -2.92
C ASP A 21 13.72 5.87 -4.34
N SER A 22 13.95 4.58 -4.55
CA SER A 22 14.29 4.04 -5.88
C SER A 22 13.07 3.86 -6.79
N CYS A 23 11.86 3.77 -6.22
CA CYS A 23 10.64 3.44 -6.97
C CYS A 23 9.73 4.64 -7.22
N TYR A 24 9.74 5.64 -6.35
CA TYR A 24 8.82 6.76 -6.43
C TYR A 24 9.52 8.06 -6.77
N SER A 25 8.80 8.96 -7.45
CA SER A 25 9.27 10.32 -7.75
C SER A 25 9.31 11.16 -6.47
N ASP A 26 10.03 12.30 -6.53
CA ASP A 26 10.11 13.24 -5.40
C ASP A 26 8.74 13.76 -4.98
N ASN A 27 7.77 13.83 -5.91
CA ASN A 27 6.40 14.24 -5.62
C ASN A 27 5.69 13.30 -4.65
N LEU A 28 6.17 12.08 -4.51
CA LEU A 28 5.57 11.04 -3.67
C LEU A 28 6.43 10.73 -2.43
N TYR A 29 7.45 11.55 -2.17
CA TYR A 29 8.34 11.34 -1.02
C TYR A 29 7.57 11.46 0.30
N GLU A 30 7.82 10.50 1.19
CA GLU A 30 7.28 10.49 2.55
C GLU A 30 8.44 10.25 3.53
N PRO A 31 8.55 11.06 4.62
CA PRO A 31 9.73 11.00 5.49
C PRO A 31 9.76 9.74 6.37
N PRO A 32 10.96 9.34 6.86
CA PRO A 32 11.12 8.14 7.70
C PRO A 32 10.25 8.14 8.96
N GLU A 33 10.09 9.28 9.60
CA GLU A 33 9.28 9.41 10.83
C GLU A 33 7.83 8.99 10.59
N LEU A 34 7.32 9.26 9.40
CA LEU A 34 5.96 8.91 9.03
C LEU A 34 5.80 7.39 8.89
N LEU A 35 6.80 6.71 8.31
CA LEU A 35 6.79 5.26 8.20
C LEU A 35 6.81 4.59 9.57
N VAL A 36 7.57 5.14 10.52
CA VAL A 36 7.58 4.65 11.90
C VAL A 36 6.18 4.74 12.50
N ARG A 37 5.52 5.89 12.33
CA ARG A 37 4.17 6.11 12.87
C ARG A 37 3.14 5.20 12.23
N ARG A 38 3.22 4.98 10.91
CA ARG A 38 2.32 4.09 10.19
C ARG A 38 2.48 2.65 10.63
N LEU A 39 3.70 2.19 10.77
CA LEU A 39 3.99 0.84 11.24
C LEU A 39 3.46 0.64 12.67
N ALA A 40 3.65 1.63 13.54
CA ALA A 40 3.14 1.56 14.92
C ALA A 40 1.60 1.51 14.96
N ALA A 41 0.94 2.21 14.03
CA ALA A 41 -0.53 2.23 13.96
C ALA A 41 -1.12 0.91 13.40
N ALA A 42 -0.42 0.27 12.46
CA ALA A 42 -0.92 -0.91 11.75
C ALA A 42 0.16 -2.01 11.61
N PRO A 43 0.71 -2.51 12.73
CA PRO A 43 1.85 -3.45 12.68
C PRO A 43 1.49 -4.82 12.11
N GLU A 44 0.21 -5.16 12.05
CA GLU A 44 -0.25 -6.48 11.60
C GLU A 44 -0.59 -6.52 10.11
N SER A 45 -0.58 -5.39 9.42
CA SER A 45 -0.97 -5.29 8.02
C SER A 45 0.05 -4.59 7.14
N CYS A 46 1.32 -4.65 7.53
CA CYS A 46 2.44 -4.16 6.75
C CYS A 46 3.44 -5.31 6.53
N TRP A 47 3.68 -5.67 5.27
CA TRP A 47 4.48 -6.84 4.91
C TRP A 47 5.63 -6.49 4.00
N LEU A 48 6.63 -7.35 4.00
CA LEU A 48 7.72 -7.32 3.03
C LEU A 48 7.99 -8.70 2.47
N ALA A 49 8.65 -8.70 1.30
CA ALA A 49 9.20 -9.90 0.70
C ALA A 49 10.71 -9.83 0.79
N GLU A 50 11.33 -10.87 1.33
CA GLU A 50 12.79 -10.92 1.41
C GLU A 50 13.36 -12.18 0.75
N SER A 51 14.56 -12.04 0.20
CA SER A 51 15.31 -13.14 -0.38
C SER A 51 15.83 -14.08 0.70
N PRO A 52 16.29 -15.30 0.35
CA PRO A 52 16.95 -16.18 1.31
C PRO A 52 18.16 -15.55 1.99
N ALA A 53 18.80 -14.57 1.35
CA ALA A 53 19.93 -13.83 1.93
C ALA A 53 19.52 -12.66 2.81
N GLY A 54 18.21 -12.43 2.98
CA GLY A 54 17.68 -11.33 3.81
C GLY A 54 17.59 -9.99 3.09
N GLU A 55 17.73 -9.93 1.76
CA GLU A 55 17.56 -8.71 1.01
C GLU A 55 16.08 -8.38 0.83
N LEU A 56 15.69 -7.14 1.12
CA LEU A 56 14.32 -6.67 0.94
C LEU A 56 14.06 -6.46 -0.55
N LEU A 57 13.07 -7.18 -1.10
CA LEU A 57 12.73 -7.16 -2.51
C LEU A 57 11.46 -6.40 -2.83
N ALA A 58 10.53 -6.31 -1.88
CA ALA A 58 9.26 -5.62 -2.06
C ALA A 58 8.62 -5.36 -0.70
N TYR A 59 7.68 -4.41 -0.64
CA TYR A 59 6.91 -4.17 0.58
C TYR A 59 5.51 -3.68 0.26
N LEU A 60 4.63 -3.76 1.27
CA LEU A 60 3.26 -3.27 1.18
C LEU A 60 2.81 -2.77 2.57
N PHE A 61 2.40 -1.52 2.65
CA PHE A 61 1.80 -0.92 3.85
C PHE A 61 0.29 -0.84 3.66
N CYS A 62 -0.44 -1.49 4.56
CA CYS A 62 -1.91 -1.48 4.57
C CYS A 62 -2.43 -1.12 5.96
N TYR A 63 -3.69 -0.70 6.02
CA TYR A 63 -4.38 -0.54 7.30
C TYR A 63 -5.89 -0.67 7.12
N PRO A 64 -6.61 -1.16 8.15
CA PRO A 64 -8.07 -1.23 8.12
C PRO A 64 -8.70 0.16 8.07
N SER A 65 -9.63 0.38 7.16
CA SER A 65 -10.21 1.70 6.92
C SER A 65 -11.67 1.62 6.50
N LEU A 66 -12.23 2.77 6.12
CA LEU A 66 -13.61 2.91 5.70
C LEU A 66 -13.70 3.13 4.20
N ALA A 67 -14.80 2.67 3.58
CA ALA A 67 -15.06 2.90 2.18
C ALA A 67 -15.14 4.41 1.89
N GLY A 68 -14.50 4.84 0.82
CA GLY A 68 -14.49 6.25 0.40
C GLY A 68 -13.47 7.12 1.12
N LYS A 69 -12.74 6.59 2.09
CA LYS A 69 -11.72 7.36 2.80
C LYS A 69 -10.37 7.19 2.12
N VAL A 70 -9.74 8.32 1.78
CA VAL A 70 -8.43 8.38 1.14
C VAL A 70 -7.40 8.93 2.12
N THR A 71 -6.26 8.25 2.27
CA THR A 71 -5.15 8.77 3.06
C THR A 71 -4.41 9.82 2.26
N PRO A 72 -4.35 11.09 2.73
CA PRO A 72 -3.52 12.09 2.06
C PRO A 72 -2.05 11.69 2.07
N LEU A 73 -1.30 12.15 1.07
CA LEU A 73 0.16 12.02 1.07
C LEU A 73 0.71 12.74 2.30
N GLY A 74 1.65 12.12 3.00
CA GLY A 74 2.27 12.72 4.18
C GLY A 74 1.46 12.60 5.48
N SER A 75 0.32 11.90 5.46
CA SER A 75 -0.52 11.71 6.65
C SER A 75 -0.29 10.37 7.32
N PRO A 76 -0.44 10.28 8.65
CA PRO A 76 -0.44 9.00 9.34
C PRO A 76 -1.68 8.18 9.00
N PHE A 77 -1.67 6.89 9.32
CA PHE A 77 -2.83 6.03 9.17
C PHE A 77 -3.85 6.29 10.28
N GLN A 78 -5.10 6.44 9.90
CA GLN A 78 -6.22 6.52 10.81
C GLN A 78 -6.96 5.19 10.77
N VAL A 79 -6.52 4.23 11.58
CA VAL A 79 -7.11 2.90 11.62
C VAL A 79 -8.54 2.99 12.11
N ALA A 80 -9.49 2.44 11.35
CA ALA A 80 -10.90 2.48 11.70
C ALA A 80 -11.19 1.49 12.83
N SER A 81 -12.03 1.91 13.79
CA SER A 81 -12.48 1.04 14.89
C SER A 81 -13.46 -0.03 14.40
N LYS A 82 -14.24 0.29 13.36
CA LYS A 82 -15.16 -0.64 12.69
C LYS A 82 -14.86 -0.63 11.19
N PRO A 83 -13.78 -1.28 10.77
CA PRO A 83 -13.34 -1.20 9.38
C PRO A 83 -14.33 -1.87 8.43
N GLU A 84 -14.37 -1.34 7.21
CA GLU A 84 -15.18 -1.86 6.12
C GLU A 84 -14.31 -2.51 5.03
N LEU A 85 -13.04 -2.16 4.99
CA LEU A 85 -12.10 -2.65 3.99
C LEU A 85 -10.67 -2.52 4.49
N LEU A 86 -9.73 -3.11 3.74
CA LEU A 86 -8.31 -2.91 3.95
C LEU A 86 -7.79 -1.93 2.89
N TYR A 87 -7.18 -0.85 3.34
CA TYR A 87 -6.63 0.19 2.48
C TYR A 87 -5.14 -0.07 2.25
N LEU A 88 -4.73 -0.14 0.97
CA LEU A 88 -3.35 -0.32 0.54
C LEU A 88 -2.75 1.05 0.24
N HIS A 89 -1.82 1.51 1.07
CA HIS A 89 -1.28 2.86 0.91
C HIS A 89 -0.03 2.92 0.05
N ASP A 90 0.87 1.96 0.21
CA ASP A 90 2.20 2.04 -0.39
C ASP A 90 2.71 0.64 -0.70
N MET A 91 2.99 0.38 -1.98
CA MET A 91 3.58 -0.88 -2.44
C MET A 91 4.70 -0.58 -3.42
N ALA A 92 5.85 -1.19 -3.21
CA ALA A 92 6.97 -1.08 -4.12
C ALA A 92 7.65 -2.44 -4.32
N VAL A 93 8.12 -2.67 -5.53
CA VAL A 93 8.87 -3.87 -5.90
C VAL A 93 10.21 -3.44 -6.49
N SER A 94 11.32 -4.00 -5.97
CA SER A 94 12.66 -3.72 -6.48
C SER A 94 12.77 -4.08 -7.96
N THR A 95 13.48 -3.26 -8.71
CA THR A 95 13.77 -3.56 -10.13
C THR A 95 14.50 -4.88 -10.30
N LYS A 96 15.28 -5.30 -9.29
CA LYS A 96 15.98 -6.59 -9.29
C LYS A 96 15.05 -7.79 -9.18
N ALA A 97 13.81 -7.57 -8.70
CA ALA A 97 12.86 -8.63 -8.41
C ALA A 97 11.64 -8.59 -9.34
N ARG A 98 11.67 -7.79 -10.38
CA ARG A 98 10.57 -7.74 -11.36
C ARG A 98 10.43 -9.08 -12.07
N GLY A 99 9.19 -9.45 -12.38
CA GLY A 99 8.90 -10.72 -13.04
C GLY A 99 8.81 -11.92 -12.10
N LEU A 100 9.02 -11.73 -10.79
CA LEU A 100 8.92 -12.81 -9.80
C LEU A 100 7.54 -12.94 -9.17
N GLY A 101 6.57 -12.13 -9.58
CA GLY A 101 5.20 -12.19 -9.07
C GLY A 101 5.04 -11.68 -7.64
N LEU A 102 5.95 -10.85 -7.13
CA LEU A 102 5.92 -10.38 -5.74
C LEU A 102 4.74 -9.47 -5.46
N ALA A 103 4.36 -8.59 -6.40
CA ALA A 103 3.18 -7.75 -6.23
C ALA A 103 1.92 -8.59 -6.03
N SER A 104 1.74 -9.64 -6.85
CA SER A 104 0.61 -10.55 -6.72
C SER A 104 0.62 -11.30 -5.39
N ARG A 105 1.80 -11.71 -4.93
CA ARG A 105 1.93 -12.40 -3.62
C ARG A 105 1.59 -11.48 -2.46
N LEU A 106 2.02 -10.22 -2.52
CA LEU A 106 1.69 -9.23 -1.50
C LEU A 106 0.19 -8.91 -1.50
N LEU A 107 -0.42 -8.78 -2.69
CA LEU A 107 -1.86 -8.58 -2.80
C LEU A 107 -2.63 -9.76 -2.22
N GLN A 108 -2.18 -10.98 -2.48
CA GLN A 108 -2.81 -12.18 -1.91
C GLN A 108 -2.69 -12.17 -0.38
N GLN A 109 -1.55 -11.74 0.16
CA GLN A 109 -1.37 -11.60 1.60
C GLN A 109 -2.38 -10.59 2.18
N ALA A 110 -2.60 -9.47 1.49
CA ALA A 110 -3.58 -8.47 1.91
C ALA A 110 -5.01 -9.03 1.88
N GLU A 111 -5.38 -9.77 0.83
CA GLU A 111 -6.71 -10.40 0.74
C GLU A 111 -6.91 -11.43 1.85
N ASP A 112 -5.90 -12.25 2.13
CA ASP A 112 -5.97 -13.25 3.22
C ASP A 112 -6.16 -12.58 4.57
N PHE A 113 -5.43 -11.51 4.83
CA PHE A 113 -5.58 -10.72 6.06
C PHE A 113 -7.00 -10.15 6.15
N ALA A 114 -7.48 -9.53 5.07
CA ALA A 114 -8.83 -8.97 5.05
C ALA A 114 -9.89 -10.04 5.36
N CYS A 115 -9.77 -11.22 4.76
CA CYS A 115 -10.69 -12.33 5.02
C CYS A 115 -10.69 -12.76 6.49
N GLN A 116 -9.54 -12.77 7.14
CA GLN A 116 -9.43 -13.11 8.57
C GLN A 116 -10.24 -12.17 9.46
N TYR A 117 -10.38 -10.91 9.02
CA TYR A 117 -11.12 -9.89 9.76
C TYR A 117 -12.51 -9.64 9.17
N SER A 118 -13.00 -10.56 8.34
CA SER A 118 -14.32 -10.47 7.70
C SER A 118 -14.47 -9.25 6.81
N LEU A 119 -13.37 -8.79 6.21
CA LEU A 119 -13.37 -7.71 5.24
C LEU A 119 -13.35 -8.32 3.84
N SER A 120 -14.19 -7.81 2.95
CA SER A 120 -14.34 -8.36 1.59
C SER A 120 -13.96 -7.36 0.50
N ARG A 121 -13.26 -6.29 0.85
CA ARG A 121 -12.83 -5.26 -0.11
C ARG A 121 -11.43 -4.77 0.20
N LEU A 122 -10.73 -4.39 -0.87
CA LEU A 122 -9.48 -3.65 -0.80
C LEU A 122 -9.69 -2.30 -1.49
N ALA A 123 -8.97 -1.26 -1.03
CA ALA A 123 -8.98 0.04 -1.68
C ALA A 123 -7.56 0.59 -1.75
N LEU A 124 -7.32 1.47 -2.71
CA LEU A 124 -6.01 2.13 -2.89
C LEU A 124 -6.15 3.40 -3.69
N VAL A 125 -5.07 4.18 -3.73
CA VAL A 125 -4.91 5.30 -4.66
C VAL A 125 -3.86 4.90 -5.70
N ALA A 126 -4.26 4.91 -6.98
CA ALA A 126 -3.36 4.63 -8.09
C ALA A 126 -2.65 5.93 -8.50
N VAL A 127 -1.33 5.88 -8.60
CA VAL A 127 -0.47 7.00 -8.98
C VAL A 127 0.50 6.60 -10.09
N GLN A 128 1.22 7.56 -10.66
CA GLN A 128 2.25 7.33 -11.68
C GLN A 128 1.76 6.52 -12.88
N GLY A 129 0.49 6.76 -13.29
CA GLY A 129 -0.07 6.08 -14.46
C GLY A 129 -0.39 4.60 -14.24
N SER A 130 -0.57 4.17 -12.99
CA SER A 130 -0.75 2.76 -12.65
C SER A 130 -2.19 2.26 -12.68
N VAL A 131 -3.16 3.10 -13.08
CA VAL A 131 -4.58 2.72 -13.12
C VAL A 131 -4.80 1.42 -13.93
N GLY A 132 -4.20 1.32 -15.12
CA GLY A 132 -4.34 0.13 -15.96
C GLY A 132 -3.81 -1.13 -15.29
N TYR A 133 -2.70 -1.02 -14.57
CA TYR A 133 -2.16 -2.14 -13.80
C TYR A 133 -3.18 -2.62 -12.75
N TRP A 134 -3.74 -1.69 -11.98
CA TRP A 134 -4.69 -2.04 -10.92
C TRP A 134 -6.01 -2.56 -11.48
N GLN A 135 -6.45 -2.04 -12.63
CA GLN A 135 -7.62 -2.58 -13.32
C GLN A 135 -7.43 -4.05 -13.69
N ARG A 136 -6.25 -4.41 -14.15
CA ARG A 136 -5.93 -5.82 -14.45
C ARG A 136 -5.92 -6.71 -13.19
N GLN A 137 -5.70 -6.11 -12.02
CA GLN A 137 -5.77 -6.81 -10.74
C GLN A 137 -7.21 -6.90 -10.18
N GLY A 138 -8.19 -6.32 -10.88
CA GLY A 138 -9.60 -6.37 -10.48
C GLY A 138 -10.11 -5.13 -9.76
N PHE A 139 -9.31 -4.07 -9.68
CA PHE A 139 -9.75 -2.82 -9.05
C PHE A 139 -10.54 -1.96 -10.04
N ILE A 140 -11.51 -1.22 -9.50
CA ILE A 140 -12.40 -0.33 -10.28
C ILE A 140 -12.24 1.09 -9.75
N VAL A 141 -12.07 2.05 -10.67
CA VAL A 141 -11.98 3.48 -10.32
C VAL A 141 -13.31 3.93 -9.72
N GLN A 142 -13.23 4.66 -8.62
CA GLN A 142 -14.38 5.28 -7.95
C GLN A 142 -14.48 6.73 -8.43
N ASP A 143 -15.45 7.00 -9.31
CA ASP A 143 -15.53 8.27 -10.06
C ASP A 143 -16.12 9.45 -9.29
N GLN A 144 -16.78 9.19 -8.15
CA GLN A 144 -17.48 10.23 -7.39
C GLN A 144 -16.96 10.27 -5.94
N PRO A 145 -15.72 10.74 -5.73
CA PRO A 145 -15.19 10.87 -4.38
C PRO A 145 -15.93 11.97 -3.61
N THR A 146 -15.97 11.83 -2.28
CA THR A 146 -16.43 12.92 -1.41
C THR A 146 -15.48 14.11 -1.52
N ALA A 147 -15.91 15.29 -1.04
CA ALA A 147 -15.05 16.47 -1.00
C ALA A 147 -13.77 16.21 -0.20
N GLU A 148 -13.87 15.51 0.92
CA GLU A 148 -12.71 15.12 1.74
C GLU A 148 -11.77 14.19 0.97
N ALA A 149 -12.32 13.18 0.30
CA ALA A 149 -11.52 12.26 -0.51
C ALA A 149 -10.84 12.99 -1.67
N GLN A 150 -11.54 13.89 -2.35
CA GLN A 150 -10.94 14.66 -3.44
C GLN A 150 -9.79 15.55 -2.94
N ALA A 151 -9.95 16.19 -1.79
CA ALA A 151 -8.87 16.97 -1.19
C ALA A 151 -7.65 16.10 -0.88
N ALA A 152 -7.87 14.89 -0.38
CA ALA A 152 -6.80 13.93 -0.12
C ALA A 152 -6.12 13.47 -1.42
N LEU A 153 -6.89 13.22 -2.49
CA LEU A 153 -6.33 12.89 -3.80
C LEU A 153 -5.47 14.04 -4.36
N ASN A 154 -5.89 15.28 -4.13
CA ASN A 154 -5.14 16.47 -4.58
C ASN A 154 -3.79 16.62 -3.87
N SER A 155 -3.58 15.98 -2.72
CA SER A 155 -2.29 15.99 -2.03
C SER A 155 -1.20 15.25 -2.80
N TYR A 156 -1.55 14.38 -3.74
CA TYR A 156 -0.62 13.67 -4.63
C TYR A 156 -0.29 14.55 -5.83
N ARG A 157 0.44 15.64 -5.57
CA ARG A 157 0.74 16.67 -6.59
C ARG A 157 1.52 16.10 -7.75
N GLY A 158 1.16 16.53 -8.97
CA GLY A 158 1.81 16.06 -10.19
C GLY A 158 1.37 14.69 -10.64
N GLU A 159 0.52 14.03 -9.87
CA GLU A 159 -0.03 12.72 -10.18
C GLU A 159 -1.52 12.84 -10.45
N GLN A 160 -2.04 12.06 -11.40
CA GLN A 160 -3.48 11.92 -11.58
C GLN A 160 -3.96 10.80 -10.67
N ALA A 161 -3.99 11.08 -9.37
CA ALA A 161 -4.33 10.09 -8.36
C ALA A 161 -5.80 9.69 -8.47
N ARG A 162 -6.08 8.39 -8.46
CA ARG A 162 -7.42 7.82 -8.55
C ARG A 162 -7.67 6.85 -7.42
N TYR A 163 -8.79 7.03 -6.75
CA TYR A 163 -9.23 6.09 -5.73
C TYR A 163 -9.87 4.89 -6.41
N MET A 164 -9.40 3.70 -6.04
CA MET A 164 -9.86 2.45 -6.64
C MET A 164 -10.24 1.43 -5.58
N MET A 165 -11.15 0.54 -5.91
CA MET A 165 -11.65 -0.47 -4.97
C MET A 165 -11.83 -1.81 -5.68
N LYS A 166 -11.56 -2.89 -4.93
CA LYS A 166 -11.78 -4.27 -5.38
C LYS A 166 -12.59 -5.02 -4.34
N ALA A 167 -13.67 -5.69 -4.77
CA ALA A 167 -14.42 -6.63 -3.95
C ALA A 167 -13.98 -8.06 -4.27
N PHE A 168 -14.01 -8.93 -3.27
CA PHE A 168 -13.67 -10.32 -3.46
C PHE A 168 -14.41 -11.26 -2.51
#